data_0be7f50e97a7fd55f0fcbdadc77d9d3b
#
_entry.id   0be7f50e97a7fd55f0fcbdadc77d9d3b
#
_cell.length_a   1.000
_cell.length_b   1.000
_cell.length_c   1.000
_cell.angle_alpha   90.00
_cell.angle_beta   90.00
_cell.angle_gamma   90.00
#
_symmetry.space_group_name_H-M   'P 1'
#
loop_
_entity.id
_entity.type
_entity.pdbx_description
1 polymer ?
#
loop_
_entity_poly.entity_id
_entity_poly.type
_entity_poly.pdbx_seq_one_letter_code
_entity_poly.pdbx_strand_id
1 'polypeptide(L)'
;MCRTRELNGLRALMARINNWNLATQNNKVYVADNERHYLVSDLGAAFGKTEWPPSDVPRLPHATEGVLKDYEHSSLIRAVKGDSVTFEMHTTAPFFVRIFRGKYFNKYKQAQRVAQGIPVVDAQRIGALLARLTPQQIRDAFRAAGYQPAEVDGLAKVVEKRIAALIHLKE
;
A
#
# COMPACT_ATOMS: atom_id res chain seq x y z
N MET A 1 2.17 21.32 0.09
CA MET A 1 1.23 20.39 -0.55
C MET A 1 -0.01 20.30 0.31
N CYS A 2 -1.17 20.74 -0.16
CA CYS A 2 -2.40 20.70 0.63
C CYS A 2 -2.79 19.22 0.82
N ARG A 3 -2.76 18.74 2.06
CA ARG A 3 -3.13 17.36 2.40
C ARG A 3 -4.61 17.34 2.71
N THR A 4 -5.44 17.07 1.69
CA THR A 4 -6.88 16.89 1.90
C THR A 4 -7.16 15.54 2.56
N ARG A 5 -8.32 15.42 3.20
CA ARG A 5 -8.82 14.19 3.81
C ARG A 5 -8.85 13.03 2.80
N GLU A 6 -9.27 13.30 1.57
CA GLU A 6 -9.35 12.32 0.48
C GLU A 6 -7.96 11.83 0.09
N LEU A 7 -7.00 12.74 -0.05
CA LEU A 7 -5.61 12.37 -0.35
C LEU A 7 -4.99 11.56 0.79
N ASN A 8 -5.24 11.92 2.05
CA ASN A 8 -4.77 11.15 3.20
C ASN A 8 -5.40 9.75 3.23
N GLY A 9 -6.69 9.62 2.94
CA GLY A 9 -7.37 8.33 2.79
C GLY A 9 -6.76 7.48 1.68
N LEU A 10 -6.48 8.08 0.51
CA LEU A 10 -5.81 7.38 -0.58
C LEU A 10 -4.40 6.90 -0.20
N ARG A 11 -3.63 7.72 0.51
CA ARG A 11 -2.30 7.36 1.02
C ARG A 11 -2.37 6.17 1.98
N ALA A 12 -3.34 6.17 2.91
CA ALA A 12 -3.56 5.06 3.83
C ALA A 12 -3.99 3.78 3.08
N LEU A 13 -4.86 3.91 2.07
CA LEU A 13 -5.27 2.79 1.22
C LEU A 13 -4.07 2.18 0.50
N MET A 14 -3.22 3.00 -0.13
CA MET A 14 -2.04 2.55 -0.86
C MET A 14 -1.02 1.87 0.07
N ALA A 15 -0.80 2.42 1.26
CA ALA A 15 0.05 1.79 2.27
C ALA A 15 -0.52 0.44 2.73
N ARG A 16 -1.84 0.33 2.92
CA ARG A 16 -2.51 -0.90 3.32
C ARG A 16 -2.31 -2.05 2.33
N ILE A 17 -2.37 -1.76 1.04
CA ILE A 17 -2.12 -2.75 -0.01
C ILE A 17 -0.64 -2.89 -0.37
N ASN A 18 0.24 -2.18 0.34
CA ASN A 18 1.68 -2.10 0.08
C ASN A 18 2.01 -1.70 -1.37
N ASN A 19 1.21 -0.81 -1.95
CA ASN A 19 1.51 -0.27 -3.26
C ASN A 19 2.59 0.81 -3.15
N TRP A 20 3.82 0.46 -3.51
CA TRP A 20 4.96 1.37 -3.46
C TRP A 20 5.14 2.20 -4.75
N ASN A 21 4.33 1.95 -5.77
CA ASN A 21 4.40 2.64 -7.05
C ASN A 21 3.64 3.99 -7.05
N LEU A 22 3.68 4.69 -5.92
CA LEU A 22 3.11 6.02 -5.73
C LEU A 22 4.00 7.14 -6.30
N ALA A 23 4.63 6.88 -7.44
CA ALA A 23 5.42 7.88 -8.14
C ALA A 23 4.52 8.91 -8.83
N THR A 24 4.97 10.16 -8.92
CA THR A 24 4.20 11.25 -9.55
C THR A 24 3.85 10.96 -11.00
N GLN A 25 4.67 10.19 -11.70
CA GLN A 25 4.42 9.75 -13.08
C GLN A 25 3.21 8.80 -13.22
N ASN A 26 2.88 8.08 -12.15
CA ASN A 26 1.81 7.07 -12.13
C ASN A 26 0.52 7.61 -11.50
N ASN A 27 0.52 8.86 -11.07
CA ASN A 27 -0.61 9.45 -10.38
C ASN A 27 -0.94 10.80 -10.98
N LYS A 28 -2.21 11.07 -11.17
CA LYS A 28 -2.69 12.33 -11.72
C LYS A 28 -3.78 12.92 -10.85
N VAL A 29 -3.82 14.22 -10.82
CA VAL A 29 -4.95 14.96 -10.25
C VAL A 29 -5.50 15.83 -11.37
N TYR A 30 -6.79 15.72 -11.64
CA TYR A 30 -7.49 16.62 -12.54
C TYR A 30 -8.70 17.23 -11.84
N VAL A 31 -9.17 18.33 -12.36
CA VAL A 31 -10.36 19.02 -11.87
C VAL A 31 -11.44 18.90 -12.94
N ALA A 32 -12.59 18.33 -12.57
CA ALA A 32 -13.79 18.28 -13.40
C ALA A 32 -14.98 18.58 -12.50
N ASP A 33 -15.97 19.30 -13.02
CA ASP A 33 -17.21 19.63 -12.30
C ASP A 33 -16.97 20.27 -10.90
N ASN A 34 -15.93 21.09 -10.80
CA ASN A 34 -15.47 21.73 -9.56
C ASN A 34 -14.99 20.74 -8.48
N GLU A 35 -14.73 19.48 -8.85
CA GLU A 35 -14.20 18.44 -7.98
C GLU A 35 -12.77 18.04 -8.36
N ARG A 36 -11.98 17.61 -7.38
CA ARG A 36 -10.63 17.08 -7.59
C ARG A 36 -10.66 15.56 -7.64
N HIS A 37 -10.27 15.01 -8.77
CA HIS A 37 -10.17 13.58 -9.00
C HIS A 37 -8.72 13.13 -8.88
N TYR A 38 -8.46 12.22 -7.93
CA TYR A 38 -7.14 11.62 -7.70
C TYR A 38 -7.09 10.26 -8.39
N LEU A 39 -6.29 10.15 -9.44
CA LEU A 39 -6.10 8.91 -10.19
C LEU A 39 -4.81 8.21 -9.79
N VAL A 40 -4.90 6.93 -9.53
CA VAL A 40 -3.77 6.01 -9.40
C VAL A 40 -3.81 5.06 -10.59
N SER A 41 -2.81 5.10 -11.45
CA SER A 41 -2.79 4.34 -12.71
C SER A 41 -2.00 3.04 -12.63
N ASP A 42 -1.20 2.83 -11.58
CA ASP A 42 -0.37 1.65 -11.44
C ASP A 42 -0.58 0.99 -10.08
N LEU A 43 -1.37 -0.08 -10.09
CA LEU A 43 -1.69 -0.91 -8.94
C LEU A 43 -0.98 -2.27 -8.99
N GLY A 44 -0.20 -2.55 -10.04
CA GLY A 44 0.48 -3.81 -10.22
C GLY A 44 1.46 -4.16 -9.09
N ALA A 45 2.06 -3.16 -8.44
CA ALA A 45 2.97 -3.36 -7.31
C ALA A 45 2.25 -3.48 -5.95
N ALA A 46 1.06 -4.10 -5.91
CA ALA A 46 0.27 -4.24 -4.69
C ALA A 46 0.30 -5.67 -4.13
N PHE A 47 -0.07 -5.82 -2.87
CA PHE A 47 -0.23 -7.10 -2.15
C PHE A 47 1.02 -7.98 -2.10
N GLY A 48 2.20 -7.38 -2.01
CA GLY A 48 3.44 -8.13 -1.96
C GLY A 48 4.55 -7.34 -1.30
N LYS A 49 5.71 -7.40 -1.92
CA LYS A 49 6.93 -6.66 -1.53
C LYS A 49 7.27 -5.60 -2.56
N THR A 50 8.10 -4.65 -2.19
CA THR A 50 8.70 -3.73 -3.17
C THR A 50 9.56 -4.51 -4.16
N GLU A 51 9.60 -4.05 -5.41
CA GLU A 51 10.36 -4.68 -6.49
C GLU A 51 11.85 -4.85 -6.11
N TRP A 52 12.23 -6.10 -5.90
CA TRP A 52 13.61 -6.51 -5.71
C TRP A 52 13.79 -7.96 -6.18
N PRO A 53 14.73 -8.25 -7.06
CA PRO A 53 15.64 -7.30 -7.74
C PRO A 53 14.89 -6.39 -8.73
N PRO A 54 15.43 -5.18 -9.02
CA PRO A 54 14.86 -4.30 -10.03
C PRO A 54 14.87 -4.95 -11.42
N SER A 55 13.91 -4.59 -12.27
CA SER A 55 13.77 -5.12 -13.63
C SER A 55 14.97 -4.85 -14.55
N ASP A 56 15.82 -3.88 -14.20
CA ASP A 56 17.04 -3.55 -14.92
C ASP A 56 18.25 -4.43 -14.56
N VAL A 57 18.07 -5.41 -13.64
CA VAL A 57 19.13 -6.36 -13.28
C VAL A 57 18.95 -7.65 -14.06
N PRO A 58 19.77 -7.90 -15.08
CA PRO A 58 19.67 -9.12 -15.89
C PRO A 58 19.89 -10.39 -15.06
N ARG A 59 19.18 -11.46 -15.41
CA ARG A 59 19.36 -12.83 -14.88
C ARG A 59 18.95 -13.06 -13.43
N LEU A 60 18.34 -12.07 -12.74
CA LEU A 60 17.74 -12.31 -11.45
C LEU A 60 16.21 -12.44 -11.59
N PRO A 61 15.58 -13.36 -10.85
CA PRO A 61 14.12 -13.47 -10.86
C PRO A 61 13.54 -12.14 -10.34
N HIS A 62 12.62 -11.59 -11.12
CA HIS A 62 11.92 -10.38 -10.70
C HIS A 62 11.09 -10.64 -9.45
N ALA A 63 10.93 -9.62 -8.62
CA ALA A 63 9.99 -9.67 -7.52
C ALA A 63 8.58 -9.82 -8.09
N THR A 64 7.89 -10.86 -7.69
CA THR A 64 6.49 -11.07 -8.03
C THR A 64 5.61 -10.21 -7.15
N GLU A 65 4.70 -9.52 -7.78
CA GLU A 65 3.62 -8.78 -7.13
C GLU A 65 2.56 -9.76 -6.62
N GLY A 66 1.82 -9.36 -5.58
CA GLY A 66 0.75 -10.20 -5.06
C GLY A 66 1.22 -11.48 -4.37
N VAL A 67 2.39 -11.47 -3.75
CA VAL A 67 2.92 -12.64 -3.03
C VAL A 67 2.34 -12.69 -1.63
N LEU A 68 1.44 -13.65 -1.39
CA LEU A 68 0.76 -13.84 -0.10
C LEU A 68 1.74 -13.87 1.08
N LYS A 69 2.79 -14.67 1.01
CA LYS A 69 3.77 -14.82 2.09
C LYS A 69 4.41 -13.48 2.50
N ASP A 70 4.78 -12.67 1.53
CA ASP A 70 5.39 -11.37 1.78
C ASP A 70 4.36 -10.38 2.36
N TYR A 71 3.12 -10.41 1.85
CA TYR A 71 2.06 -9.54 2.32
C TYR A 71 1.59 -9.92 3.74
N GLU A 72 1.51 -11.21 4.04
CA GLU A 72 1.13 -11.74 5.34
C GLU A 72 2.14 -11.36 6.43
N HIS A 73 3.44 -11.44 6.12
CA HIS A 73 4.53 -11.16 7.08
C HIS A 73 4.88 -9.67 7.17
N SER A 74 4.29 -8.81 6.34
CA SER A 74 4.57 -7.37 6.40
C SER A 74 3.73 -6.67 7.47
N SER A 75 4.37 -5.81 8.27
CA SER A 75 3.69 -4.91 9.19
C SER A 75 2.95 -3.82 8.45
N LEU A 76 1.74 -3.47 8.91
CA LEU A 76 1.00 -2.32 8.38
C LEU A 76 1.43 -1.02 9.06
N ILE A 77 1.51 -1.03 10.39
CA ILE A 77 1.76 0.17 11.19
C ILE A 77 3.20 0.16 11.64
N ARG A 78 3.91 1.24 11.33
CA ARG A 78 5.29 1.47 11.80
C ARG A 78 5.31 2.23 13.13
N ALA A 79 4.50 3.27 13.24
CA ALA A 79 4.41 4.08 14.46
C ALA A 79 3.11 4.90 14.47
N VAL A 80 2.62 5.15 15.67
CA VAL A 80 1.61 6.18 15.93
C VAL A 80 2.25 7.21 16.83
N LYS A 81 2.12 8.50 16.49
CA LYS A 81 2.68 9.63 17.26
C LYS A 81 1.63 10.73 17.34
N GLY A 82 1.06 10.89 18.53
CA GLY A 82 -0.07 11.78 18.71
C GLY A 82 -1.20 11.43 17.76
N ASP A 83 -1.71 12.41 17.04
CA ASP A 83 -2.81 12.29 16.08
C ASP A 83 -2.42 11.76 14.70
N SER A 84 -1.18 11.28 14.51
CA SER A 84 -0.69 10.83 13.20
C SER A 84 -0.14 9.42 13.23
N VAL A 85 -0.43 8.67 12.17
CA VAL A 85 0.08 7.33 11.91
C VAL A 85 1.10 7.35 10.76
N THR A 86 2.13 6.54 10.91
CA THR A 86 3.08 6.20 9.85
C THR A 86 2.94 4.72 9.53
N PHE A 87 2.66 4.41 8.29
CA PHE A 87 2.60 3.04 7.81
C PHE A 87 3.97 2.54 7.34
N GLU A 88 4.18 1.24 7.44
CA GLU A 88 5.39 0.59 6.92
C GLU A 88 5.18 0.21 5.45
N MET A 89 6.12 0.62 4.62
CA MET A 89 6.19 0.13 3.23
C MET A 89 7.17 -1.03 3.22
N HIS A 90 6.62 -2.24 3.07
CA HIS A 90 7.41 -3.45 3.16
C HIS A 90 8.37 -3.61 1.98
N THR A 91 9.63 -3.95 2.27
CA THR A 91 10.65 -4.31 1.28
C THR A 91 11.48 -5.47 1.77
N THR A 92 11.82 -6.36 0.86
CA THR A 92 12.73 -7.49 1.12
C THR A 92 14.17 -7.20 0.68
N ALA A 93 14.45 -6.00 0.17
CA ALA A 93 15.80 -5.66 -0.24
C ALA A 93 16.80 -5.72 0.93
N PRO A 94 17.94 -6.39 0.77
CA PRO A 94 19.01 -6.41 1.77
C PRO A 94 19.46 -5.00 2.14
N PHE A 95 19.87 -4.82 3.40
CA PHE A 95 20.25 -3.51 3.93
C PHE A 95 21.35 -2.81 3.11
N PHE A 96 22.37 -3.53 2.68
CA PHE A 96 23.46 -2.97 1.85
C PHE A 96 22.96 -2.49 0.49
N VAL A 97 21.98 -3.15 -0.13
CA VAL A 97 21.38 -2.72 -1.40
C VAL A 97 20.62 -1.42 -1.23
N ARG A 98 19.95 -1.26 -0.11
CA ARG A 98 19.24 -0.02 0.24
C ARG A 98 20.18 1.17 0.35
N ILE A 99 21.46 0.94 0.72
CA ILE A 99 22.49 1.97 0.84
C ILE A 99 23.19 2.23 -0.50
N PHE A 100 23.61 1.17 -1.20
CA PHE A 100 24.49 1.31 -2.36
C PHE A 100 23.76 1.50 -3.71
N ARG A 101 22.48 1.19 -3.80
CA ARG A 101 21.67 1.41 -5.01
C ARG A 101 20.76 2.63 -4.86
N GLY A 102 21.27 3.79 -5.22
CA GLY A 102 20.60 5.08 -5.05
C GLY A 102 19.20 5.18 -5.67
N LYS A 103 18.97 4.60 -6.86
CA LYS A 103 17.64 4.56 -7.49
C LYS A 103 16.62 3.80 -6.63
N TYR A 104 16.98 2.60 -6.15
CA TYR A 104 16.12 1.80 -5.28
C TYR A 104 15.83 2.51 -3.97
N PHE A 105 16.87 3.08 -3.34
CA PHE A 105 16.75 3.82 -2.10
C PHE A 105 15.84 5.06 -2.24
N ASN A 106 15.92 5.77 -3.36
CA ASN A 106 15.06 6.92 -3.62
C ASN A 106 13.59 6.50 -3.80
N LYS A 107 13.31 5.45 -4.56
CA LYS A 107 11.95 4.89 -4.69
C LYS A 107 11.39 4.48 -3.31
N TYR A 108 12.16 3.72 -2.54
CA TYR A 108 11.75 3.30 -1.20
C TYR A 108 11.49 4.50 -0.28
N LYS A 109 12.38 5.49 -0.25
CA LYS A 109 12.18 6.73 0.52
C LYS A 109 10.94 7.48 0.08
N GLN A 110 10.67 7.55 -1.22
CA GLN A 110 9.48 8.22 -1.75
C GLN A 110 8.21 7.51 -1.29
N ALA A 111 8.12 6.20 -1.44
CA ALA A 111 6.99 5.41 -0.97
C ALA A 111 6.79 5.57 0.55
N GLN A 112 7.87 5.49 1.32
CA GLN A 112 7.84 5.68 2.77
C GLN A 112 7.37 7.09 3.17
N ARG A 113 7.78 8.14 2.44
CA ARG A 113 7.30 9.53 2.67
C ARG A 113 5.79 9.66 2.43
N VAL A 114 5.26 8.97 1.43
CA VAL A 114 3.82 8.96 1.16
C VAL A 114 3.06 8.30 2.31
N ALA A 115 3.63 7.28 2.94
CA ALA A 115 3.03 6.54 4.03
C ALA A 115 3.19 7.19 5.42
N GLN A 116 3.86 8.37 5.53
CA GLN A 116 4.17 9.02 6.81
C GLN A 116 3.20 10.15 7.18
N GLY A 117 2.95 10.30 8.48
CA GLY A 117 2.24 11.45 9.04
C GLY A 117 0.83 11.60 8.46
N ILE A 118 0.09 10.51 8.38
CA ILE A 118 -1.32 10.50 7.99
C ILE A 118 -2.13 10.72 9.26
N PRO A 119 -3.09 11.68 9.28
CA PRO A 119 -3.95 11.85 10.45
C PRO A 119 -4.69 10.55 10.79
N VAL A 120 -4.70 10.18 12.06
CA VAL A 120 -5.37 8.95 12.54
C VAL A 120 -6.83 8.94 12.12
N VAL A 121 -7.53 10.07 12.24
CA VAL A 121 -8.93 10.21 11.83
C VAL A 121 -9.17 9.93 10.35
N ASP A 122 -8.23 10.29 9.48
CA ASP A 122 -8.33 10.04 8.03
C ASP A 122 -8.06 8.56 7.72
N ALA A 123 -7.11 7.93 8.44
CA ALA A 123 -6.84 6.50 8.33
C ALA A 123 -8.00 5.66 8.87
N GLN A 124 -8.59 6.05 10.00
CA GLN A 124 -9.79 5.40 10.55
C GLN A 124 -10.98 5.53 9.61
N ARG A 125 -11.17 6.70 9.01
CA ARG A 125 -12.26 6.93 8.04
C ARG A 125 -12.14 5.98 6.84
N ILE A 126 -10.96 5.81 6.24
CA ILE A 126 -10.80 4.85 5.14
C ILE A 126 -10.99 3.41 5.61
N GLY A 127 -10.55 3.08 6.83
CA GLY A 127 -10.82 1.80 7.47
C GLY A 127 -12.32 1.52 7.56
N ALA A 128 -13.10 2.49 8.05
CA ALA A 128 -14.56 2.38 8.15
C ALA A 128 -15.26 2.23 6.80
N LEU A 129 -14.78 2.92 5.76
CA LEU A 129 -15.29 2.75 4.39
C LEU A 129 -15.01 1.35 3.85
N LEU A 130 -13.81 0.85 4.06
CA LEU A 130 -13.40 -0.49 3.60
C LEU A 130 -14.08 -1.61 4.39
N ALA A 131 -14.45 -1.39 5.65
CA ALA A 131 -15.21 -2.33 6.47
C ALA A 131 -16.65 -2.57 5.96
N ARG A 132 -17.12 -1.76 5.01
CA ARG A 132 -18.40 -2.00 4.33
C ARG A 132 -18.33 -3.14 3.31
N LEU A 133 -17.12 -3.55 2.92
CA LEU A 133 -16.92 -4.71 2.07
C LEU A 133 -17.16 -5.99 2.89
N THR A 134 -17.96 -6.87 2.35
CA THR A 134 -18.14 -8.19 2.94
C THR A 134 -16.90 -9.07 2.71
N PRO A 135 -16.64 -10.07 3.56
CA PRO A 135 -15.57 -11.04 3.31
C PRO A 135 -15.67 -11.71 1.94
N GLN A 136 -16.90 -11.93 1.46
CA GLN A 136 -17.13 -12.51 0.14
C GLN A 136 -16.68 -11.57 -0.98
N GLN A 137 -17.03 -10.28 -0.90
CA GLN A 137 -16.60 -9.27 -1.90
C GLN A 137 -15.09 -9.15 -1.97
N ILE A 138 -14.39 -9.22 -0.83
CA ILE A 138 -12.92 -9.20 -0.79
C ILE A 138 -12.36 -10.43 -1.50
N ARG A 139 -12.88 -11.63 -1.25
CA ARG A 139 -12.46 -12.86 -1.95
C ARG A 139 -12.75 -12.81 -3.44
N ASP A 140 -13.93 -12.32 -3.81
CA ASP A 140 -14.31 -12.22 -5.22
C ASP A 140 -13.41 -11.28 -6.02
N ALA A 141 -12.94 -10.19 -5.40
CA ALA A 141 -11.97 -9.30 -6.00
C ALA A 141 -10.64 -10.02 -6.32
N PHE A 142 -10.14 -10.87 -5.41
CA PHE A 142 -8.92 -11.66 -5.66
C PHE A 142 -9.16 -12.78 -6.70
N ARG A 143 -10.32 -13.43 -6.69
CA ARG A 143 -10.68 -14.40 -7.73
C ARG A 143 -10.73 -13.76 -9.11
N ALA A 144 -11.36 -12.59 -9.22
CA ALA A 144 -11.44 -11.83 -10.46
C ALA A 144 -10.05 -11.39 -10.96
N ALA A 145 -9.09 -11.19 -10.05
CA ALA A 145 -7.69 -10.90 -10.39
C ALA A 145 -6.86 -12.15 -10.76
N GLY A 146 -7.46 -13.35 -10.74
CA GLY A 146 -6.80 -14.58 -11.19
C GLY A 146 -5.96 -15.30 -10.13
N TYR A 147 -6.07 -14.95 -8.84
CA TYR A 147 -5.36 -15.65 -7.76
C TYR A 147 -5.90 -17.06 -7.56
N GLN A 148 -5.02 -17.98 -7.16
CA GLN A 148 -5.40 -19.36 -6.81
C GLN A 148 -6.24 -19.40 -5.52
N PRO A 149 -7.12 -20.40 -5.34
CA PRO A 149 -8.02 -20.47 -4.17
C PRO A 149 -7.33 -20.31 -2.82
N ALA A 150 -6.18 -20.95 -2.62
CA ALA A 150 -5.42 -20.86 -1.37
C ALA A 150 -4.86 -19.44 -1.12
N GLU A 151 -4.45 -18.75 -2.19
CA GLU A 151 -3.97 -17.37 -2.13
C GLU A 151 -5.11 -16.39 -1.86
N VAL A 152 -6.27 -16.62 -2.47
CA VAL A 152 -7.49 -15.81 -2.26
C VAL A 152 -7.86 -15.75 -0.78
N ASP A 153 -7.92 -16.90 -0.12
CA ASP A 153 -8.29 -16.94 1.30
C ASP A 153 -7.23 -16.29 2.19
N GLY A 154 -5.96 -16.53 1.90
CA GLY A 154 -4.86 -15.91 2.63
C GLY A 154 -4.82 -14.39 2.49
N LEU A 155 -4.88 -13.89 1.25
CA LEU A 155 -4.87 -12.45 0.96
C LEU A 155 -6.11 -11.75 1.55
N ALA A 156 -7.29 -12.34 1.43
CA ALA A 156 -8.51 -11.80 1.99
C ALA A 156 -8.42 -11.67 3.52
N LYS A 157 -7.92 -12.69 4.21
CA LYS A 157 -7.71 -12.68 5.66
C LYS A 157 -6.76 -11.55 6.10
N VAL A 158 -5.66 -11.32 5.36
CA VAL A 158 -4.74 -10.22 5.66
C VAL A 158 -5.40 -8.87 5.41
N VAL A 159 -6.18 -8.73 4.35
CA VAL A 159 -6.93 -7.50 4.04
C VAL A 159 -7.92 -7.20 5.17
N GLU A 160 -8.71 -8.17 5.62
CA GLU A 160 -9.66 -8.03 6.72
C GLU A 160 -8.95 -7.59 8.01
N LYS A 161 -7.84 -8.27 8.37
CA LYS A 161 -6.99 -7.91 9.53
C LYS A 161 -6.49 -6.47 9.45
N ARG A 162 -6.05 -6.02 8.28
CA ARG A 162 -5.55 -4.65 8.09
C ARG A 162 -6.66 -3.61 8.13
N ILE A 163 -7.86 -3.93 7.64
CA ILE A 163 -9.04 -3.06 7.79
C ILE A 163 -9.36 -2.87 9.28
N ALA A 164 -9.41 -3.96 10.04
CA ALA A 164 -9.64 -3.89 11.48
C ALA A 164 -8.55 -3.05 12.19
N ALA A 165 -7.29 -3.21 11.80
CA ALA A 165 -6.19 -2.42 12.35
C ALA A 165 -6.33 -0.91 12.07
N LEU A 166 -6.87 -0.51 10.91
CA LEU A 166 -7.14 0.90 10.61
C LEU A 166 -8.27 1.47 11.47
N ILE A 167 -9.33 0.70 11.71
CA ILE A 167 -10.47 1.14 12.53
C ILE A 167 -10.06 1.33 13.98
N HIS A 168 -9.21 0.45 14.49
CA HIS A 168 -8.80 0.42 15.89
C HIS A 168 -7.46 1.13 16.15
N LEU A 169 -7.01 2.01 15.25
CA LEU A 169 -5.88 2.90 15.53
C LEU A 169 -6.17 3.69 16.79
N LYS A 170 -5.26 3.61 17.76
CA LYS A 170 -5.33 4.41 18.99
C LYS A 170 -4.29 5.53 18.90
N GLU A 171 -4.68 6.68 19.38
CA GLU A 171 -3.79 7.82 19.62
C GLU A 171 -2.71 7.48 20.65
#